data_06d126e9ba1c8824138add60200c4d38
#
_entry.id   06d126e9ba1c8824138add60200c4d38
#
_cell.length_a   1.000
_cell.length_b   1.000
_cell.length_c   1.000
_cell.angle_alpha   90.00
_cell.angle_beta   90.00
_cell.angle_gamma   90.00
#
_symmetry.space_group_name_H-M   'P 1'
#
loop_
_entity.id
_entity.type
_entity.pdbx_description
1 polymer ?
#
loop_
_entity_poly.entity_id
_entity_poly.type
_entity_poly.pdbx_seq_one_letter_code
_entity_poly.pdbx_strand_id
1 'polypeptide(L)'
;MPLTVDRAKPAVPFGGIYRLIDFSLSNMINSGFLKVVVLTQYKSHSLDRHISKTWRMSDMLGNYIAPVPAQQRVGKHWFLGSADAIYQSLNLLDDERPDYVVITGADNIYRMDFSQMLDHHIASGLPCTVAGIRQPRSLADQFGVIETDPSDRGRIKAFVEKPAETPGLPDSPDEVLASMGNYIMDANALLEAVTVDAADETSKHDMGGSIVPWFVNQGAAGVYDFKDNDVPGSSERDRDYWRDVGTVDAFFEAHQDLISVTPVFNLYNDRWPLFAGYQAAMPPAKFVYGHHERLGHAVD
;
A
#
# COMPACT_ATOMS: atom_id res chain seq x y z
N MET A 1 -4.66 -1.87 20.18
CA MET A 1 -5.96 -1.64 19.49
C MET A 1 -6.81 -2.90 19.63
N PRO A 2 -8.13 -2.81 19.85
CA PRO A 2 -8.97 -4.00 20.07
C PRO A 2 -9.01 -4.94 18.85
N LEU A 3 -8.92 -4.40 17.64
CA LEU A 3 -8.99 -5.19 16.40
C LEU A 3 -7.74 -6.05 16.12
N THR A 4 -6.61 -5.75 16.76
CA THR A 4 -5.31 -6.41 16.55
C THR A 4 -4.82 -7.19 17.79
N VAL A 5 -5.71 -7.43 18.76
CA VAL A 5 -5.35 -8.20 19.98
C VAL A 5 -4.88 -9.60 19.60
N ASP A 6 -5.55 -10.26 18.66
CA ASP A 6 -5.28 -11.67 18.30
C ASP A 6 -4.81 -11.87 16.84
N ARG A 7 -4.57 -10.78 16.09
CA ARG A 7 -4.21 -10.86 14.66
C ARG A 7 -3.35 -9.69 14.21
N ALA A 8 -2.58 -9.89 13.14
CA ALA A 8 -1.90 -8.81 12.44
C ALA A 8 -2.90 -7.84 11.79
N LYS A 9 -2.56 -6.55 11.67
CA LYS A 9 -3.44 -5.51 11.10
C LYS A 9 -3.94 -5.87 9.69
N PRO A 10 -3.12 -6.40 8.75
CA PRO A 10 -3.59 -6.81 7.43
C PRO A 10 -4.67 -7.89 7.43
N ALA A 11 -4.78 -8.67 8.52
CA ALA A 11 -5.80 -9.71 8.67
C ALA A 11 -7.12 -9.21 9.28
N VAL A 12 -7.25 -7.92 9.58
CA VAL A 12 -8.49 -7.34 10.11
C VAL A 12 -9.58 -7.39 9.04
N PRO A 13 -10.79 -7.92 9.36
CA PRO A 13 -11.93 -7.92 8.44
C PRO A 13 -12.34 -6.51 8.08
N PHE A 14 -12.70 -6.30 6.80
CA PHE A 14 -13.17 -5.02 6.29
C PHE A 14 -14.27 -5.22 5.25
N GLY A 15 -15.26 -4.33 5.19
CA GLY A 15 -16.32 -4.35 4.18
C GLY A 15 -17.11 -5.66 4.12
N GLY A 16 -17.22 -6.40 5.22
CA GLY A 16 -17.98 -7.63 5.35
C GLY A 16 -17.23 -8.90 4.92
N ILE A 17 -16.67 -8.94 3.73
CA ILE A 17 -16.07 -10.16 3.13
C ILE A 17 -14.57 -10.06 2.94
N TYR A 18 -13.99 -8.87 2.96
CA TYR A 18 -12.57 -8.63 2.73
C TYR A 18 -11.76 -8.66 4.02
N ARG A 19 -10.44 -8.70 3.85
CA ARG A 19 -9.45 -8.29 4.84
C ARG A 19 -8.64 -7.14 4.28
N LEU A 20 -8.00 -6.34 5.11
CA LEU A 20 -7.24 -5.17 4.64
C LEU A 20 -6.20 -5.54 3.57
N ILE A 21 -5.53 -6.67 3.71
CA ILE A 21 -4.55 -7.14 2.72
C ILE A 21 -5.17 -7.41 1.33
N ASP A 22 -6.45 -7.73 1.25
CA ASP A 22 -7.09 -8.08 -0.03
C ASP A 22 -7.10 -6.89 -0.99
N PHE A 23 -7.06 -5.65 -0.50
CA PHE A 23 -6.93 -4.44 -1.31
C PHE A 23 -5.58 -4.38 -2.02
N SER A 24 -4.48 -4.50 -1.28
CA SER A 24 -3.13 -4.50 -1.87
C SER A 24 -2.92 -5.67 -2.82
N LEU A 25 -3.32 -6.88 -2.43
CA LEU A 25 -3.19 -8.06 -3.28
C LEU A 25 -4.05 -7.97 -4.55
N SER A 26 -5.27 -7.43 -4.46
CA SER A 26 -6.12 -7.22 -5.64
C SER A 26 -5.48 -6.23 -6.62
N ASN A 27 -4.90 -5.14 -6.11
CA ASN A 27 -4.19 -4.18 -6.94
C ASN A 27 -3.00 -4.83 -7.66
N MET A 28 -2.18 -5.64 -6.96
CA MET A 28 -1.06 -6.36 -7.57
C MET A 28 -1.52 -7.27 -8.71
N ILE A 29 -2.53 -8.10 -8.46
CA ILE A 29 -3.02 -9.07 -9.45
C ILE A 29 -3.65 -8.36 -10.65
N ASN A 30 -4.47 -7.35 -10.43
CA ASN A 30 -5.08 -6.57 -11.51
C ASN A 30 -4.03 -5.83 -12.35
N SER A 31 -2.93 -5.39 -11.74
CA SER A 31 -1.78 -4.76 -12.43
C SER A 31 -0.86 -5.77 -13.13
N GLY A 32 -1.14 -7.08 -13.05
CA GLY A 32 -0.34 -8.12 -13.70
C GLY A 32 0.87 -8.60 -12.89
N PHE A 33 1.05 -8.18 -11.64
CA PHE A 33 2.10 -8.68 -10.75
C PHE A 33 1.64 -9.97 -10.06
N LEU A 34 2.03 -11.11 -10.63
CA LEU A 34 1.50 -12.43 -10.28
C LEU A 34 2.44 -13.25 -9.40
N LYS A 35 3.61 -12.74 -9.05
CA LYS A 35 4.57 -13.32 -8.12
C LYS A 35 4.67 -12.41 -6.91
N VAL A 36 3.93 -12.74 -5.86
CA VAL A 36 3.79 -11.88 -4.69
C VAL A 36 4.20 -12.63 -3.43
N VAL A 37 5.06 -11.99 -2.65
CA VAL A 37 5.47 -12.47 -1.34
C VAL A 37 4.89 -11.55 -0.27
N VAL A 38 4.25 -12.13 0.73
CA VAL A 38 3.76 -11.42 1.90
C VAL A 38 4.66 -11.75 3.08
N LEU A 39 5.54 -10.82 3.44
CA LEU A 39 6.43 -10.98 4.59
C LEU A 39 5.61 -10.82 5.87
N THR A 40 5.60 -11.85 6.71
CA THR A 40 4.78 -11.90 7.92
C THR A 40 5.63 -12.14 9.16
N GLN A 41 5.19 -11.64 10.30
CA GLN A 41 5.92 -11.79 11.55
C GLN A 41 4.97 -12.03 12.72
N TYR A 42 4.50 -10.97 13.36
CA TYR A 42 3.76 -11.04 14.60
C TYR A 42 2.28 -11.36 14.38
N LYS A 43 1.75 -12.34 15.14
CA LYS A 43 0.33 -12.78 15.08
C LYS A 43 -0.14 -13.11 13.64
N SER A 44 0.73 -13.70 12.83
CA SER A 44 0.49 -13.92 11.40
C SER A 44 -0.48 -15.07 11.10
N HIS A 45 -0.73 -16.02 12.02
CA HIS A 45 -1.48 -17.23 11.75
C HIS A 45 -2.80 -17.01 10.98
N SER A 46 -3.60 -16.02 11.39
CA SER A 46 -4.89 -15.74 10.71
C SER A 46 -4.70 -15.10 9.34
N LEU A 47 -3.59 -14.38 9.12
CA LEU A 47 -3.19 -13.80 7.84
C LEU A 47 -2.70 -14.89 6.89
N ASP A 48 -1.75 -15.71 7.33
CA ASP A 48 -1.18 -16.81 6.55
C ASP A 48 -2.26 -17.80 6.11
N ARG A 49 -3.19 -18.12 7.04
CA ARG A 49 -4.34 -18.96 6.73
C ARG A 49 -5.27 -18.32 5.68
N HIS A 50 -5.50 -17.01 5.77
CA HIS A 50 -6.33 -16.30 4.79
C HIS A 50 -5.69 -16.32 3.41
N ILE A 51 -4.41 -15.95 3.31
CA ILE A 51 -3.67 -15.95 2.05
C ILE A 51 -3.68 -17.34 1.42
N SER A 52 -3.30 -18.37 2.17
CA SER A 52 -3.21 -19.75 1.68
C SER A 52 -4.55 -20.33 1.22
N LYS A 53 -5.67 -19.85 1.76
CA LYS A 53 -7.00 -20.31 1.36
C LYS A 53 -7.60 -19.53 0.21
N THR A 54 -7.42 -18.22 0.21
CA THR A 54 -8.09 -17.27 -0.68
C THR A 54 -7.31 -17.03 -1.94
N TRP A 55 -6.00 -16.85 -1.81
CA TRP A 55 -5.11 -16.36 -2.86
C TRP A 55 -4.33 -17.49 -3.53
N ARG A 56 -5.06 -18.50 -4.01
CA ARG A 56 -4.44 -19.61 -4.73
C ARG A 56 -4.27 -19.26 -6.19
N MET A 57 -3.00 -19.21 -6.61
CA MET A 57 -2.62 -19.00 -8.00
C MET A 57 -2.33 -20.34 -8.69
N SER A 58 -2.16 -20.33 -10.00
CA SER A 58 -1.82 -21.51 -10.77
C SER A 58 -0.31 -21.75 -10.75
N ASP A 59 0.13 -22.76 -10.01
CA ASP A 59 1.54 -23.16 -9.96
C ASP A 59 2.09 -23.57 -11.34
N MET A 60 1.23 -24.10 -12.23
CA MET A 60 1.60 -24.45 -13.60
C MET A 60 2.10 -23.25 -14.43
N LEU A 61 1.68 -22.04 -14.08
CA LEU A 61 2.09 -20.81 -14.76
C LEU A 61 3.19 -20.07 -14.02
N GLY A 62 3.72 -20.66 -12.93
CA GLY A 62 4.74 -20.03 -12.08
C GLY A 62 4.24 -18.81 -11.30
N ASN A 63 2.93 -18.67 -11.15
CA ASN A 63 2.31 -17.58 -10.41
C ASN A 63 2.03 -18.00 -8.97
N TYR A 64 2.30 -17.12 -8.01
CA TYR A 64 2.04 -17.42 -6.61
C TYR A 64 1.78 -16.16 -5.77
N ILE A 65 1.06 -16.35 -4.66
CA ILE A 65 0.99 -15.42 -3.54
C ILE A 65 1.34 -16.23 -2.30
N ALA A 66 2.52 -15.99 -1.74
CA ALA A 66 3.09 -16.79 -0.67
C ALA A 66 3.29 -15.96 0.61
N PRO A 67 2.70 -16.37 1.75
CA PRO A 67 3.09 -15.83 3.04
C PRO A 67 4.45 -16.41 3.44
N VAL A 68 5.40 -15.54 3.79
CA VAL A 68 6.74 -15.90 4.24
C VAL A 68 6.96 -15.32 5.63
N PRO A 69 6.88 -16.16 6.68
CA PRO A 69 7.15 -15.71 8.04
C PRO A 69 8.64 -15.46 8.27
N ALA A 70 8.96 -14.61 9.24
CA ALA A 70 10.33 -14.38 9.67
C ALA A 70 11.02 -15.70 10.06
N GLN A 71 12.15 -16.00 9.41
CA GLN A 71 12.87 -17.27 9.54
C GLN A 71 14.19 -17.15 10.29
N GLN A 72 14.55 -15.97 10.79
CA GLN A 72 15.82 -15.73 11.50
C GLN A 72 17.06 -16.16 10.68
N ARG A 73 17.07 -15.87 9.38
CA ARG A 73 18.13 -16.32 8.46
C ARG A 73 19.47 -15.63 8.70
N VAL A 74 19.42 -14.36 9.14
CA VAL A 74 20.63 -13.51 9.29
C VAL A 74 21.05 -13.38 10.76
N GLY A 75 20.23 -13.83 11.72
CA GLY A 75 20.53 -13.75 13.14
C GLY A 75 19.38 -14.27 13.99
N LYS A 76 19.56 -14.31 15.31
CA LYS A 76 18.51 -14.77 16.25
C LYS A 76 17.53 -13.65 16.62
N HIS A 77 17.14 -12.84 15.64
CA HIS A 77 16.19 -11.74 15.84
C HIS A 77 15.06 -11.80 14.81
N TRP A 78 13.94 -11.24 15.19
CA TRP A 78 12.79 -10.99 14.31
C TRP A 78 13.12 -9.83 13.35
N PHE A 79 12.25 -9.58 12.37
CA PHE A 79 12.40 -8.39 11.52
C PHE A 79 12.43 -7.12 12.40
N LEU A 80 13.48 -6.33 12.28
CA LEU A 80 13.66 -5.07 13.01
C LEU A 80 12.82 -3.94 12.43
N GLY A 81 12.54 -4.02 11.13
CA GLY A 81 11.72 -3.09 10.36
C GLY A 81 11.38 -3.65 9.00
N SER A 82 10.72 -2.86 8.15
CA SER A 82 10.30 -3.27 6.81
C SER A 82 11.47 -3.49 5.86
N ALA A 83 12.56 -2.74 5.98
CA ALA A 83 13.79 -2.93 5.20
C ALA A 83 14.53 -4.21 5.64
N ASP A 84 14.63 -4.48 6.94
CA ASP A 84 15.22 -5.71 7.44
C ASP A 84 14.41 -6.95 7.04
N ALA A 85 13.08 -6.83 6.94
CA ALA A 85 12.25 -7.92 6.44
C ALA A 85 12.63 -8.30 5.00
N ILE A 86 12.90 -7.32 4.15
CA ILE A 86 13.38 -7.53 2.77
C ILE A 86 14.79 -8.12 2.80
N TYR A 87 15.70 -7.54 3.60
CA TYR A 87 17.07 -8.01 3.74
C TYR A 87 17.15 -9.49 4.16
N GLN A 88 16.38 -9.89 5.18
CA GLN A 88 16.32 -11.29 5.61
C GLN A 88 15.67 -12.23 4.58
N SER A 89 15.04 -11.70 3.55
CA SER A 89 14.31 -12.42 2.50
C SER A 89 14.95 -12.29 1.12
N LEU A 90 16.20 -11.82 1.01
CA LEU A 90 16.90 -11.59 -0.27
C LEU A 90 17.02 -12.85 -1.13
N ASN A 91 17.05 -14.04 -0.52
CA ASN A 91 17.02 -15.29 -1.27
C ASN A 91 15.81 -15.42 -2.22
N LEU A 92 14.67 -14.77 -1.90
CA LEU A 92 13.49 -14.79 -2.77
C LEU A 92 13.72 -13.96 -4.03
N LEU A 93 14.48 -12.86 -3.92
CA LEU A 93 14.91 -12.07 -5.07
C LEU A 93 15.96 -12.80 -5.90
N ASP A 94 16.88 -13.51 -5.25
CA ASP A 94 17.91 -14.33 -5.92
C ASP A 94 17.28 -15.47 -6.71
N ASP A 95 16.22 -16.09 -6.20
CA ASP A 95 15.50 -17.19 -6.88
C ASP A 95 14.74 -16.68 -8.11
N GLU A 96 14.06 -15.52 -8.00
CA GLU A 96 13.20 -14.97 -9.06
C GLU A 96 13.92 -14.04 -10.04
N ARG A 97 15.02 -13.40 -9.62
CA ARG A 97 15.84 -12.45 -10.39
C ARG A 97 15.02 -11.39 -11.12
N PRO A 98 14.17 -10.64 -10.43
CA PRO A 98 13.40 -9.60 -11.07
C PRO A 98 14.27 -8.41 -11.46
N ASP A 99 13.86 -7.65 -12.48
CA ASP A 99 14.47 -6.35 -12.80
C ASP A 99 13.96 -5.28 -11.83
N TYR A 100 12.68 -5.34 -11.47
CA TYR A 100 12.00 -4.38 -10.61
C TYR A 100 11.27 -5.06 -9.47
N VAL A 101 11.22 -4.40 -8.31
CA VAL A 101 10.52 -4.86 -7.12
C VAL A 101 9.47 -3.84 -6.72
N VAL A 102 8.21 -4.28 -6.65
CA VAL A 102 7.11 -3.48 -6.11
C VAL A 102 6.95 -3.80 -4.63
N ILE A 103 6.99 -2.78 -3.79
CA ILE A 103 6.86 -2.89 -2.33
C ILE A 103 5.64 -2.08 -1.91
N THR A 104 4.73 -2.68 -1.15
CA THR A 104 3.50 -2.02 -0.70
C THR A 104 3.16 -2.35 0.74
N GLY A 105 2.54 -1.39 1.43
CA GLY A 105 1.85 -1.63 2.68
C GLY A 105 0.64 -2.56 2.48
N ALA A 106 0.31 -3.32 3.51
CA ALA A 106 -0.76 -4.32 3.46
C ALA A 106 -2.00 -3.94 4.30
N ASP A 107 -2.14 -2.66 4.65
CA ASP A 107 -3.12 -2.17 5.64
C ASP A 107 -3.83 -0.88 5.23
N ASN A 108 -3.76 -0.53 3.95
CA ASN A 108 -4.42 0.63 3.35
C ASN A 108 -5.58 0.20 2.45
N ILE A 109 -6.58 1.08 2.33
CA ILE A 109 -7.75 0.88 1.47
C ILE A 109 -7.64 1.82 0.29
N TYR A 110 -7.44 1.27 -0.91
CA TYR A 110 -7.26 2.03 -2.15
C TYR A 110 -7.40 1.13 -3.38
N ARG A 111 -7.55 1.75 -4.54
CA ARG A 111 -7.32 1.11 -5.84
C ARG A 111 -6.17 1.78 -6.54
N MET A 112 -5.30 0.98 -7.13
CA MET A 112 -4.14 1.46 -7.86
C MET A 112 -3.74 0.46 -8.94
N ASP A 113 -3.45 0.97 -10.12
CA ASP A 113 -2.76 0.23 -11.17
C ASP A 113 -1.26 0.48 -11.05
N PHE A 114 -0.56 -0.48 -10.50
CA PHE A 114 0.90 -0.42 -10.34
C PHE A 114 1.66 -0.53 -11.67
N SER A 115 1.03 -0.99 -12.75
CA SER A 115 1.68 -1.01 -14.06
C SER A 115 1.98 0.40 -14.56
N GLN A 116 1.08 1.36 -14.31
CA GLN A 116 1.29 2.77 -14.66
C GLN A 116 2.44 3.38 -13.84
N MET A 117 2.54 3.03 -12.55
CA MET A 117 3.67 3.45 -11.74
C MET A 117 5.00 2.83 -12.21
N LEU A 118 4.98 1.57 -12.68
CA LEU A 118 6.15 0.92 -13.25
C LEU A 118 6.59 1.59 -14.55
N ASP A 119 5.65 1.91 -15.45
CA ASP A 119 5.95 2.63 -16.68
C ASP A 119 6.58 4.00 -16.39
N HIS A 120 6.06 4.72 -15.40
CA HIS A 120 6.64 5.97 -14.93
C HIS A 120 8.05 5.77 -14.35
N HIS A 121 8.26 4.73 -13.54
CA HIS A 121 9.55 4.39 -12.96
C HIS A 121 10.61 4.15 -14.05
N ILE A 122 10.28 3.32 -15.04
CA ILE A 122 11.15 3.02 -16.17
C ILE A 122 11.45 4.30 -16.98
N ALA A 123 10.44 5.12 -17.24
CA ALA A 123 10.60 6.36 -17.99
C ALA A 123 11.45 7.40 -17.26
N SER A 124 11.41 7.43 -15.93
CA SER A 124 12.21 8.34 -15.10
C SER A 124 13.70 8.01 -15.12
N GLY A 125 14.05 6.72 -15.32
CA GLY A 125 15.41 6.20 -15.21
C GLY A 125 16.02 6.33 -13.80
N LEU A 126 15.20 6.57 -12.78
CA LEU A 126 15.63 6.64 -11.39
C LEU A 126 15.44 5.28 -10.70
N PRO A 127 16.39 4.81 -9.89
CA PRO A 127 16.32 3.48 -9.29
C PRO A 127 15.31 3.32 -8.15
N CYS A 128 14.69 4.41 -7.70
CA CYS A 128 13.65 4.40 -6.67
C CYS A 128 12.52 5.34 -7.06
N THR A 129 11.28 4.86 -7.03
CA THR A 129 10.06 5.66 -7.20
C THR A 129 9.14 5.46 -6.01
N VAL A 130 8.67 6.55 -5.43
CA VAL A 130 7.74 6.58 -4.30
C VAL A 130 6.38 7.05 -4.79
N ALA A 131 5.30 6.32 -4.49
CA ALA A 131 3.95 6.81 -4.73
C ALA A 131 3.58 7.87 -3.68
N GLY A 132 3.17 9.04 -4.16
CA GLY A 132 2.73 10.15 -3.34
C GLY A 132 1.27 10.47 -3.56
N ILE A 133 0.56 10.78 -2.49
CA ILE A 133 -0.83 11.23 -2.51
C ILE A 133 -0.96 12.62 -1.88
N ARG A 134 -1.83 13.43 -2.43
CA ARG A 134 -2.12 14.75 -1.86
C ARG A 134 -2.97 14.62 -0.61
N GLN A 135 -2.52 15.22 0.46
CA GLN A 135 -3.20 15.23 1.76
C GLN A 135 -3.22 16.66 2.33
N PRO A 136 -4.23 17.01 3.14
CA PRO A 136 -4.23 18.28 3.86
C PRO A 136 -2.95 18.47 4.67
N ARG A 137 -2.31 19.64 4.56
CA ARG A 137 -1.08 19.99 5.29
C ARG A 137 -1.21 19.83 6.81
N SER A 138 -2.43 20.00 7.34
CA SER A 138 -2.72 19.78 8.76
C SER A 138 -2.54 18.34 9.24
N LEU A 139 -2.42 17.38 8.32
CA LEU A 139 -2.22 15.96 8.62
C LEU A 139 -0.77 15.51 8.35
N ALA A 140 0.14 16.44 8.06
CA ALA A 140 1.53 16.12 7.68
C ALA A 140 2.29 15.33 8.76
N ASP A 141 1.94 15.53 10.02
CA ASP A 141 2.52 14.83 11.18
C ASP A 141 2.16 13.33 11.25
N GLN A 142 1.27 12.86 10.38
CA GLN A 142 0.86 11.45 10.32
C GLN A 142 1.63 10.65 9.27
N PHE A 143 2.27 11.30 8.28
CA PHE A 143 2.85 10.68 7.10
C PHE A 143 4.30 11.09 6.85
N GLY A 144 5.01 10.30 6.06
CA GLY A 144 6.22 10.75 5.39
C GLY A 144 5.87 11.77 4.31
N VAL A 145 6.42 12.97 4.39
CA VAL A 145 6.14 14.06 3.44
C VAL A 145 7.24 14.12 2.39
N ILE A 146 6.84 14.21 1.14
CA ILE A 146 7.70 14.29 -0.04
C ILE A 146 7.79 15.73 -0.49
N GLU A 147 9.00 16.28 -0.53
CA GLU A 147 9.29 17.56 -1.19
C GLU A 147 9.93 17.31 -2.54
N THR A 148 9.33 17.85 -3.60
CA THR A 148 9.86 17.71 -4.97
C THR A 148 10.81 18.83 -5.32
N ASP A 149 11.73 18.56 -6.26
CA ASP A 149 12.58 19.60 -6.83
C ASP A 149 11.73 20.52 -7.72
N PRO A 150 11.75 21.86 -7.52
CA PRO A 150 11.00 22.79 -8.35
C PRO A 150 11.43 22.80 -9.82
N SER A 151 12.69 22.43 -10.09
CA SER A 151 13.26 22.37 -11.45
C SER A 151 13.04 21.01 -12.13
N ASP A 152 12.83 19.96 -11.34
CA ASP A 152 12.55 18.59 -11.77
C ASP A 152 11.45 17.99 -10.88
N ARG A 153 10.19 18.19 -11.26
CA ARG A 153 9.02 17.77 -10.45
C ARG A 153 8.92 16.25 -10.24
N GLY A 154 9.63 15.48 -11.04
CA GLY A 154 9.70 14.03 -10.89
C GLY A 154 10.71 13.58 -9.83
N ARG A 155 11.63 14.44 -9.38
CA ARG A 155 12.69 14.11 -8.43
C ARG A 155 12.33 14.53 -7.01
N ILE A 156 12.59 13.65 -6.05
CA ILE A 156 12.43 13.95 -4.64
C ILE A 156 13.66 14.71 -4.15
N LYS A 157 13.42 15.92 -3.62
CA LYS A 157 14.44 16.76 -2.99
C LYS A 157 14.66 16.41 -1.53
N ALA A 158 13.57 16.16 -0.81
CA ALA A 158 13.61 15.75 0.60
C ALA A 158 12.45 14.81 0.91
N PHE A 159 12.70 13.91 1.84
CA PHE A 159 11.70 13.02 2.43
C PHE A 159 11.77 13.18 3.95
N VAL A 160 10.69 13.66 4.56
CA VAL A 160 10.67 13.97 5.99
C VAL A 160 9.55 13.16 6.66
N GLU A 161 9.95 12.27 7.55
CA GLU A 161 9.00 11.42 8.28
C GLU A 161 8.30 12.22 9.37
N LYS A 162 6.98 12.35 9.25
CA LYS A 162 6.06 12.98 10.24
C LYS A 162 6.52 14.35 10.73
N PRO A 163 6.72 15.32 9.83
CA PRO A 163 7.16 16.65 10.22
C PRO A 163 6.08 17.38 11.01
N ALA A 164 6.49 18.09 12.07
CA ALA A 164 5.58 18.96 12.84
C ALA A 164 5.14 20.18 12.02
N GLU A 165 6.00 20.66 11.13
CA GLU A 165 5.74 21.75 10.18
C GLU A 165 6.36 21.40 8.83
N THR A 166 5.66 21.75 7.76
CA THR A 166 6.11 21.53 6.39
C THR A 166 5.56 22.61 5.46
N PRO A 167 6.28 23.01 4.43
CA PRO A 167 5.71 23.84 3.38
C PRO A 167 4.62 23.05 2.62
N GLY A 168 3.60 23.77 2.11
CA GLY A 168 2.64 23.18 1.19
C GLY A 168 3.21 23.03 -0.21
N LEU A 169 2.44 22.36 -1.08
CA LEU A 169 2.78 22.22 -2.49
C LEU A 169 2.78 23.58 -3.21
N PRO A 170 3.64 23.79 -4.21
CA PRO A 170 3.69 25.06 -4.95
C PRO A 170 2.38 25.40 -5.65
N ASP A 171 1.62 24.39 -6.08
CA ASP A 171 0.34 24.53 -6.78
C ASP A 171 -0.87 24.46 -5.82
N SER A 172 -0.66 23.98 -4.58
CA SER A 172 -1.69 23.90 -3.52
C SER A 172 -1.06 24.06 -2.14
N PRO A 173 -0.95 25.29 -1.60
CA PRO A 173 -0.24 25.58 -0.34
C PRO A 173 -0.85 24.92 0.90
N ASP A 174 -2.12 24.52 0.83
CA ASP A 174 -2.83 23.85 1.94
C ASP A 174 -2.69 22.32 1.90
N GLU A 175 -2.00 21.79 0.87
CA GLU A 175 -1.76 20.36 0.70
C GLU A 175 -0.26 20.05 0.76
N VAL A 176 0.02 18.78 1.06
CA VAL A 176 1.35 18.16 1.01
C VAL A 176 1.28 16.88 0.17
N LEU A 177 2.41 16.43 -0.34
CA LEU A 177 2.51 15.14 -0.98
C LEU A 177 2.96 14.11 0.07
N ALA A 178 2.04 13.29 0.53
CA ALA A 178 2.27 12.24 1.52
C ALA A 178 2.67 10.93 0.84
N SER A 179 3.64 10.23 1.41
CA SER A 179 4.00 8.88 0.95
C SER A 179 2.87 7.90 1.23
N MET A 180 2.47 7.13 0.23
CA MET A 180 1.49 6.06 0.37
C MET A 180 2.09 4.77 0.96
N GLY A 181 3.41 4.71 1.18
CA GLY A 181 4.09 3.47 1.56
C GLY A 181 4.17 2.46 0.41
N ASN A 182 4.03 2.91 -0.82
CA ASN A 182 4.15 2.12 -2.03
C ASN A 182 5.39 2.57 -2.81
N TYR A 183 6.23 1.62 -3.18
CA TYR A 183 7.53 1.88 -3.82
C TYR A 183 7.73 0.96 -5.01
N ILE A 184 8.43 1.44 -6.04
CA ILE A 184 9.03 0.62 -7.09
C ILE A 184 10.52 0.92 -7.11
N MET A 185 11.33 -0.14 -7.13
CA MET A 185 12.79 -0.01 -7.10
C MET A 185 13.43 -0.98 -8.07
N ASP A 186 14.54 -0.56 -8.68
CA ASP A 186 15.44 -1.47 -9.36
C ASP A 186 15.92 -2.53 -8.37
N ALA A 187 15.86 -3.82 -8.75
CA ALA A 187 16.18 -4.90 -7.82
C ALA A 187 17.63 -4.83 -7.28
N ASN A 188 18.58 -4.48 -8.14
CA ASN A 188 19.98 -4.36 -7.74
C ASN A 188 20.21 -3.18 -6.80
N ALA A 189 19.54 -2.05 -7.04
CA ALA A 189 19.63 -0.87 -6.18
C ALA A 189 18.98 -1.12 -4.82
N LEU A 190 17.85 -1.85 -4.79
CA LEU A 190 17.20 -2.28 -3.54
C LEU A 190 18.13 -3.20 -2.74
N LEU A 191 18.76 -4.19 -3.40
CA LEU A 191 19.71 -5.11 -2.77
C LEU A 191 20.87 -4.34 -2.09
N GLU A 192 21.46 -3.38 -2.81
CA GLU A 192 22.51 -2.52 -2.27
C GLU A 192 22.02 -1.73 -1.05
N ALA A 193 20.90 -1.03 -1.19
CA ALA A 193 20.34 -0.16 -0.14
C ALA A 193 20.03 -0.94 1.14
N VAL A 194 19.35 -2.10 1.06
CA VAL A 194 19.01 -2.89 2.26
C VAL A 194 20.23 -3.56 2.88
N THR A 195 21.27 -3.86 2.07
CA THR A 195 22.53 -4.41 2.58
C THR A 195 23.33 -3.37 3.35
N VAL A 196 23.40 -2.13 2.85
CA VAL A 196 24.03 -1.01 3.54
C VAL A 196 23.27 -0.68 4.82
N ASP A 197 21.95 -0.61 4.77
CA ASP A 197 21.10 -0.35 5.92
C ASP A 197 21.26 -1.41 7.03
N ALA A 198 21.32 -2.69 6.64
CA ALA A 198 21.47 -3.81 7.59
C ALA A 198 22.80 -3.75 8.37
N ALA A 199 23.83 -3.09 7.85
CA ALA A 199 25.11 -2.90 8.52
C ALA A 199 25.13 -1.69 9.46
N ASP A 200 24.11 -0.83 9.43
CA ASP A 200 24.01 0.37 10.29
C ASP A 200 23.20 0.06 11.55
N GLU A 201 23.88 -0.18 12.66
CA GLU A 201 23.24 -0.45 13.97
C GLU A 201 22.38 0.72 14.49
N THR A 202 22.50 1.93 13.92
CA THR A 202 21.70 3.10 14.30
C THR A 202 20.43 3.24 13.48
N SER A 203 20.29 2.50 12.40
CA SER A 203 19.13 2.51 11.53
C SER A 203 17.88 1.96 12.22
N LYS A 204 16.72 2.45 11.78
CA LYS A 204 15.43 1.88 12.14
C LYS A 204 15.04 0.69 11.24
N HIS A 205 15.84 0.41 10.23
CA HIS A 205 15.62 -0.63 9.23
C HIS A 205 14.23 -0.57 8.57
N ASP A 206 13.76 0.65 8.27
CA ASP A 206 12.45 0.91 7.72
C ASP A 206 12.52 1.47 6.30
N MET A 207 11.57 1.10 5.43
CA MET A 207 11.58 1.58 4.04
C MET A 207 11.44 3.10 3.96
N GLY A 208 10.44 3.67 4.63
CA GLY A 208 10.22 5.11 4.63
C GLY A 208 11.25 5.91 5.44
N GLY A 209 11.68 5.35 6.58
CA GLY A 209 12.59 6.04 7.51
C GLY A 209 14.08 5.89 7.19
N SER A 210 14.48 4.89 6.41
CA SER A 210 15.88 4.57 6.13
C SER A 210 16.16 4.47 4.63
N ILE A 211 15.46 3.58 3.91
CA ILE A 211 15.79 3.26 2.51
C ILE A 211 15.45 4.41 1.56
N VAL A 212 14.24 4.98 1.65
CA VAL A 212 13.86 6.12 0.80
C VAL A 212 14.78 7.32 1.02
N PRO A 213 15.08 7.75 2.27
CA PRO A 213 16.08 8.79 2.51
C PRO A 213 17.48 8.49 1.96
N TRP A 214 17.92 7.22 1.97
CA TRP A 214 19.18 6.82 1.38
C TRP A 214 19.24 7.11 -0.13
N PHE A 215 18.18 6.79 -0.89
CA PHE A 215 18.06 7.15 -2.30
C PHE A 215 17.91 8.66 -2.52
N VAL A 216 17.15 9.36 -1.71
CA VAL A 216 16.96 10.82 -1.79
C VAL A 216 18.29 11.55 -1.63
N ASN A 217 19.11 11.15 -0.65
CA ASN A 217 20.43 11.76 -0.40
C ASN A 217 21.40 11.59 -1.59
N GLN A 218 21.18 10.60 -2.44
CA GLN A 218 21.96 10.38 -3.65
C GLN A 218 21.33 11.04 -4.90
N GLY A 219 20.20 11.74 -4.74
CA GLY A 219 19.44 12.29 -5.86
C GLY A 219 18.85 11.20 -6.77
N ALA A 220 18.64 9.99 -6.26
CA ALA A 220 18.24 8.79 -6.97
C ALA A 220 16.80 8.36 -6.70
N ALA A 221 15.96 9.24 -6.15
CA ALA A 221 14.56 8.96 -5.87
C ALA A 221 13.63 9.88 -6.69
N GLY A 222 12.61 9.30 -7.30
CA GLY A 222 11.53 9.99 -7.98
C GLY A 222 10.19 9.78 -7.29
N VAL A 223 9.21 10.59 -7.65
CA VAL A 223 7.85 10.50 -7.15
C VAL A 223 6.87 10.22 -8.29
N TYR A 224 5.91 9.35 -8.01
CA TYR A 224 4.72 9.13 -8.82
C TYR A 224 3.52 9.76 -8.10
N ASP A 225 2.91 10.79 -8.68
CA ASP A 225 1.70 11.42 -8.12
C ASP A 225 0.50 10.50 -8.34
N PHE A 226 -0.12 10.03 -7.28
CA PHE A 226 -1.25 9.08 -7.33
C PHE A 226 -2.47 9.63 -8.09
N LYS A 227 -2.61 10.94 -8.18
CA LYS A 227 -3.69 11.57 -8.97
C LYS A 227 -3.61 11.22 -10.47
N ASP A 228 -2.43 10.85 -10.96
CA ASP A 228 -2.19 10.48 -12.35
C ASP A 228 -2.52 8.99 -12.63
N ASN A 229 -2.90 8.23 -11.57
CA ASN A 229 -3.27 6.83 -11.69
C ASN A 229 -4.73 6.69 -12.13
N ASP A 230 -4.97 6.03 -13.25
CA ASP A 230 -6.30 5.79 -13.80
C ASP A 230 -6.64 4.31 -13.75
N VAL A 231 -7.59 3.97 -12.89
CA VAL A 231 -8.04 2.58 -12.70
C VAL A 231 -9.27 2.32 -13.53
N PRO A 232 -9.31 1.26 -14.37
CA PRO A 232 -10.49 0.92 -15.16
C PRO A 232 -11.76 0.83 -14.32
N GLY A 233 -12.81 1.55 -14.73
CA GLY A 233 -14.11 1.57 -14.04
C GLY A 233 -14.18 2.47 -12.81
N SER A 234 -13.11 3.21 -12.50
CA SER A 234 -13.18 4.28 -11.49
C SER A 234 -13.99 5.46 -12.00
N SER A 235 -14.53 6.23 -11.08
CA SER A 235 -15.24 7.48 -11.33
C SER A 235 -14.46 8.64 -10.71
N GLU A 236 -14.83 9.88 -11.05
CA GLU A 236 -14.22 11.06 -10.40
C GLU A 236 -14.39 11.06 -8.87
N ARG A 237 -15.36 10.31 -8.34
CA ARG A 237 -15.63 10.23 -6.91
C ARG A 237 -14.61 9.37 -6.17
N ASP A 238 -14.23 8.23 -6.73
CA ASP A 238 -13.30 7.27 -6.12
C ASP A 238 -11.87 7.40 -6.67
N ARG A 239 -11.64 8.35 -7.56
CA ARG A 239 -10.29 8.78 -7.96
C ARG A 239 -9.58 9.34 -6.72
N ASP A 240 -8.30 9.04 -6.58
CA ASP A 240 -7.45 9.47 -5.45
C ASP A 240 -7.93 8.99 -4.08
N TYR A 241 -8.85 8.00 -4.03
CA TYR A 241 -9.26 7.43 -2.76
C TYR A 241 -8.17 6.54 -2.19
N TRP A 242 -7.62 6.99 -1.08
CA TRP A 242 -6.67 6.23 -0.27
C TRP A 242 -6.95 6.52 1.21
N ARG A 243 -7.00 5.47 2.03
CA ARG A 243 -7.16 5.60 3.48
C ARG A 243 -6.19 4.70 4.22
N ASP A 244 -5.40 5.28 5.09
CA ASP A 244 -4.75 4.54 6.17
C ASP A 244 -5.78 4.32 7.29
N VAL A 245 -6.05 3.06 7.60
CA VAL A 245 -6.91 2.67 8.73
C VAL A 245 -6.07 2.39 9.99
N GLY A 246 -5.15 3.29 10.29
CA GLY A 246 -4.23 3.23 11.42
C GLY A 246 -4.88 3.34 12.78
N THR A 247 -6.04 4.00 12.86
CA THR A 247 -6.81 4.19 14.10
C THR A 247 -8.15 3.46 14.03
N VAL A 248 -8.80 3.28 15.19
CA VAL A 248 -10.17 2.70 15.26
C VAL A 248 -11.17 3.64 14.62
N ASP A 249 -10.98 4.96 14.79
CA ASP A 249 -11.87 5.97 14.22
C ASP A 249 -11.78 5.98 12.70
N ALA A 250 -10.56 5.98 12.13
CA ALA A 250 -10.35 5.88 10.67
C ALA A 250 -10.95 4.59 10.08
N PHE A 251 -10.82 3.47 10.80
CA PHE A 251 -11.45 2.21 10.41
C PHE A 251 -12.98 2.30 10.44
N PHE A 252 -13.55 2.92 11.47
CA PHE A 252 -14.99 3.13 11.57
C PHE A 252 -15.51 4.06 10.47
N GLU A 253 -14.86 5.19 10.24
CA GLU A 253 -15.21 6.15 9.18
C GLU A 253 -15.18 5.52 7.79
N ALA A 254 -14.18 4.69 7.51
CA ALA A 254 -14.11 3.96 6.26
C ALA A 254 -15.30 3.01 6.06
N HIS A 255 -15.79 2.38 7.14
CA HIS A 255 -17.00 1.55 7.08
C HIS A 255 -18.27 2.39 6.93
N GLN A 256 -18.34 3.57 7.55
CA GLN A 256 -19.48 4.49 7.38
C GLN A 256 -19.59 4.96 5.92
N ASP A 257 -18.46 5.20 5.26
CA ASP A 257 -18.45 5.51 3.83
C ASP A 257 -19.07 4.37 3.01
N LEU A 258 -18.67 3.12 3.25
CA LEU A 258 -19.14 1.96 2.49
C LEU A 258 -20.65 1.71 2.61
N ILE A 259 -21.27 2.03 3.75
CA ILE A 259 -22.70 1.84 3.96
C ILE A 259 -23.52 3.07 3.58
N SER A 260 -22.88 4.16 3.17
CA SER A 260 -23.59 5.34 2.70
C SER A 260 -24.35 5.02 1.39
N VAL A 261 -25.42 5.77 1.11
CA VAL A 261 -26.21 5.59 -0.13
C VAL A 261 -25.36 5.79 -1.38
N THR A 262 -24.40 6.71 -1.30
CA THR A 262 -23.46 7.03 -2.37
C THR A 262 -22.05 7.00 -1.83
N PRO A 263 -21.45 5.81 -1.64
CA PRO A 263 -20.11 5.70 -1.07
C PRO A 263 -19.07 6.33 -1.99
N VAL A 264 -18.03 6.89 -1.39
CA VAL A 264 -16.89 7.39 -2.16
C VAL A 264 -16.17 6.21 -2.80
N PHE A 265 -15.83 5.19 -2.01
CA PHE A 265 -15.17 4.00 -2.51
C PHE A 265 -16.18 3.00 -3.08
N ASN A 266 -16.08 2.73 -4.39
CA ASN A 266 -16.99 1.80 -5.06
C ASN A 266 -16.49 0.34 -4.96
N LEU A 267 -17.07 -0.46 -4.07
CA LEU A 267 -16.75 -1.90 -3.95
C LEU A 267 -17.17 -2.74 -5.17
N TYR A 268 -18.05 -2.21 -6.04
CA TYR A 268 -18.68 -2.94 -7.14
C TYR A 268 -18.05 -2.67 -8.52
N ASN A 269 -16.81 -2.14 -8.53
CA ASN A 269 -16.08 -1.97 -9.77
C ASN A 269 -15.61 -3.35 -10.29
N ASP A 270 -16.34 -3.91 -11.23
CA ASP A 270 -16.07 -5.20 -11.86
C ASP A 270 -14.95 -5.16 -12.90
N ARG A 271 -14.55 -3.97 -13.36
CA ARG A 271 -13.43 -3.77 -14.28
C ARG A 271 -12.07 -3.75 -13.57
N TRP A 272 -12.08 -3.52 -12.25
CA TRP A 272 -10.93 -3.62 -11.35
C TRP A 272 -11.38 -4.25 -10.04
N PRO A 273 -11.68 -5.56 -10.05
CA PRO A 273 -12.35 -6.23 -8.95
C PRO A 273 -11.45 -6.32 -7.71
N LEU A 274 -12.08 -6.26 -6.55
CA LEU A 274 -11.46 -6.66 -5.30
C LEU A 274 -11.75 -8.13 -5.06
N PHE A 275 -10.69 -8.92 -4.95
CA PHE A 275 -10.80 -10.36 -4.71
C PHE A 275 -10.89 -10.64 -3.21
N ALA A 276 -11.71 -11.62 -2.83
CA ALA A 276 -11.87 -12.09 -1.47
C ALA A 276 -12.09 -13.60 -1.44
N GLY A 277 -11.85 -14.21 -0.28
CA GLY A 277 -12.00 -15.67 -0.11
C GLY A 277 -13.42 -16.18 -0.17
N TYR A 278 -14.37 -15.31 -0.10
CA TYR A 278 -15.78 -15.61 -0.24
C TYR A 278 -16.33 -14.76 -1.38
N GLN A 279 -16.64 -15.40 -2.51
CA GLN A 279 -17.37 -14.73 -3.57
C GLN A 279 -18.82 -14.64 -3.13
N ALA A 280 -19.19 -13.54 -2.49
CA ALA A 280 -20.58 -13.18 -2.36
C ALA A 280 -21.11 -12.90 -3.79
N ALA A 281 -22.05 -13.68 -4.22
CA ALA A 281 -22.65 -13.50 -5.56
C ALA A 281 -23.39 -12.16 -5.71
N MET A 282 -23.67 -11.49 -4.60
CA MET A 282 -24.44 -10.25 -4.54
C MET A 282 -23.78 -9.24 -3.59
N PRO A 283 -23.76 -7.96 -3.93
CA PRO A 283 -23.34 -6.91 -3.05
C PRO A 283 -24.28 -6.79 -1.82
N PRO A 284 -23.78 -6.29 -0.68
CA PRO A 284 -24.63 -6.03 0.47
C PRO A 284 -25.74 -5.02 0.12
N ALA A 285 -26.98 -5.32 0.53
CA ALA A 285 -28.09 -4.40 0.36
C ALA A 285 -27.81 -3.07 1.10
N LYS A 286 -28.21 -1.96 0.48
CA LYS A 286 -28.15 -0.63 1.07
C LYS A 286 -29.54 -0.14 1.39
N PHE A 287 -29.64 0.61 2.49
CA PHE A 287 -30.91 1.18 2.93
C PHE A 287 -30.90 2.69 2.66
N VAL A 288 -31.89 3.15 1.89
CA VAL A 288 -32.11 4.57 1.65
C VAL A 288 -32.97 5.11 2.79
N TYR A 289 -32.57 6.20 3.40
CA TYR A 289 -33.36 6.86 4.43
C TYR A 289 -34.68 7.38 3.82
N GLY A 290 -35.80 7.04 4.46
CA GLY A 290 -37.09 7.54 4.07
C GLY A 290 -37.27 9.03 4.47
N HIS A 291 -38.04 9.78 3.68
CA HIS A 291 -38.55 11.09 4.07
C HIS A 291 -39.79 10.92 4.95
N HIS A 292 -39.92 11.74 5.99
CA HIS A 292 -41.10 11.80 6.88
C HIS A 292 -41.47 10.47 7.55
N GLU A 293 -40.67 10.03 8.51
CA GLU A 293 -40.99 8.93 9.44
C GLU A 293 -41.30 7.57 8.79
N ARG A 294 -41.11 7.43 7.48
CA ARG A 294 -41.25 6.14 6.79
C ARG A 294 -39.92 5.40 6.80
N LEU A 295 -39.99 4.11 7.03
CA LEU A 295 -38.84 3.23 6.88
C LEU A 295 -38.25 3.37 5.47
N GLY A 296 -36.93 3.49 5.37
CA GLY A 296 -36.21 3.52 4.10
C GLY A 296 -36.42 2.24 3.33
N HIS A 297 -36.21 2.29 2.03
CA HIS A 297 -36.25 1.12 1.14
C HIS A 297 -34.84 0.55 1.00
N ALA A 298 -34.73 -0.78 0.88
CA ALA A 298 -33.53 -1.43 0.42
C ALA A 298 -33.38 -1.19 -1.09
N VAL A 299 -32.18 -0.90 -1.53
CA VAL A 299 -31.80 -0.82 -2.95
C VAL A 299 -30.70 -1.82 -3.22
N ASP A 300 -30.81 -2.50 -4.35
CA ASP A 300 -29.81 -3.47 -4.82
C ASP A 300 -28.62 -2.75 -5.49
#